data_0df782c6207a85dd65d4125982f2991f
#
_entry.id   0df782c6207a85dd65d4125982f2991f
#
_cell.length_a   1.000
_cell.length_b   1.000
_cell.length_c   1.000
_cell.angle_alpha   90.00
_cell.angle_beta   90.00
_cell.angle_gamma   90.00
#
_symmetry.space_group_name_H-M   'P 1'
#
loop_
_entity.id
_entity.type
_entity.pdbx_description
1 polymer ?
#
loop_
_entity_poly.entity_id
_entity_poly.type
_entity_poly.pdbx_seq_one_letter_code
_entity_poly.pdbx_strand_id
1 'polypeptide(L)'
;VNLLLYEDLPLRTSAALGDYTEDAILPVVYGDLSQSAVPLVKLSETEYLAADHPATVTAVYVNEQETKGWDFCTQTDITGQSYCKVTLAAPPEKGATITASMRGKRNAITGALIEHPADILQDLLALAGKTWDLSRLKMELPGVRIAGRLDKAQSVRSWMDEIAKSCGVVWAERFAAAYPYSTGVHVTELNVKNCQISSISASIQDAADRLQIAFDYHAAKGAFAQYMELSAKSSPFGMSGAPMAKLEAPWLRQPADALALGKRLLTRLAGQRAAITLDTGTVLNVGDWFGISHPSLPVSGTLSMMALSLETSPGKPDRRIGGEIYWGEAPTITLDHHARAIRPKAEGGVDVAFKNGIATFTILGPDGKPLPNALVAMDNGAPKKTNAQGKVSFEANSGAHTIAVEADGYVPFTFEVTL
;
A
#
# COMPACT_ATOMS: atom_id res chain seq x y z
N VAL A 1 -9.83 6.92 -25.97
CA VAL A 1 -9.94 6.21 -24.70
C VAL A 1 -9.44 4.79 -24.93
N ASN A 2 -8.48 4.36 -24.16
CA ASN A 2 -7.91 3.02 -24.28
C ASN A 2 -8.78 2.03 -23.48
N LEU A 3 -9.80 1.46 -24.15
CA LEU A 3 -10.80 0.59 -23.53
C LEU A 3 -10.18 -0.60 -22.76
N LEU A 4 -9.01 -1.10 -23.20
CA LEU A 4 -8.33 -2.23 -22.58
C LEU A 4 -7.87 -1.98 -21.12
N LEU A 5 -7.75 -0.72 -20.68
CA LEU A 5 -7.45 -0.42 -19.27
C LEU A 5 -8.66 -0.64 -18.36
N TYR A 6 -9.86 -0.69 -18.92
CA TYR A 6 -11.12 -0.90 -18.18
C TYR A 6 -11.59 -2.35 -18.23
N GLU A 7 -10.93 -3.20 -19.01
CA GLU A 7 -11.17 -4.64 -19.02
C GLU A 7 -10.43 -5.30 -17.86
N ASP A 8 -10.93 -6.45 -17.42
CA ASP A 8 -10.26 -7.25 -16.42
C ASP A 8 -8.89 -7.69 -16.92
N LEU A 9 -7.90 -7.65 -16.04
CA LEU A 9 -6.58 -8.17 -16.34
C LEU A 9 -6.72 -9.67 -16.66
N PRO A 10 -6.20 -10.15 -17.80
CA PRO A 10 -6.37 -11.53 -18.25
C PRO A 10 -5.47 -12.48 -17.41
N LEU A 11 -5.77 -12.60 -16.11
CA LEU A 11 -5.14 -13.58 -15.25
C LEU A 11 -5.64 -14.98 -15.62
N ARG A 12 -4.73 -15.92 -15.58
CA ARG A 12 -5.06 -17.33 -15.82
C ARG A 12 -5.87 -17.91 -14.66
N THR A 13 -6.63 -18.94 -14.92
CA THR A 13 -7.39 -19.70 -13.91
C THR A 13 -6.88 -21.13 -13.80
N SER A 14 -7.26 -21.82 -12.74
CA SER A 14 -6.83 -23.20 -12.49
C SER A 14 -7.27 -24.17 -13.59
N ALA A 15 -8.29 -23.85 -14.37
CA ALA A 15 -8.67 -24.59 -15.56
C ALA A 15 -7.54 -24.72 -16.61
N ALA A 16 -6.61 -23.77 -16.65
CA ALA A 16 -5.44 -23.80 -17.52
C ALA A 16 -4.38 -24.86 -17.10
N LEU A 17 -4.48 -25.38 -15.86
CA LEU A 17 -3.53 -26.37 -15.31
C LEU A 17 -4.01 -27.82 -15.46
N GLY A 18 -5.21 -28.07 -15.98
CA GLY A 18 -5.77 -29.41 -16.19
C GLY A 18 -7.04 -29.68 -15.36
N ASP A 19 -7.26 -30.92 -14.93
CA ASP A 19 -8.51 -31.44 -14.34
C ASP A 19 -8.86 -30.89 -12.93
N TYR A 20 -8.58 -29.63 -12.65
CA TYR A 20 -8.97 -28.99 -11.38
C TYR A 20 -10.42 -28.49 -11.46
N THR A 21 -11.19 -28.83 -10.44
CA THR A 21 -12.65 -28.60 -10.41
C THR A 21 -13.08 -27.19 -10.04
N GLU A 22 -12.17 -26.37 -9.52
CA GLU A 22 -12.44 -24.99 -9.15
C GLU A 22 -11.78 -24.03 -10.14
N ASP A 23 -12.54 -23.06 -10.65
CA ASP A 23 -12.05 -22.02 -11.56
C ASP A 23 -11.44 -20.85 -10.76
N ALA A 24 -10.38 -21.14 -10.02
CA ALA A 24 -9.68 -20.15 -9.20
C ALA A 24 -8.66 -19.36 -10.02
N ILE A 25 -8.54 -18.05 -9.78
CA ILE A 25 -7.54 -17.20 -10.40
C ILE A 25 -6.14 -17.61 -9.90
N LEU A 26 -5.22 -17.79 -10.84
CA LEU A 26 -3.83 -18.10 -10.54
C LEU A 26 -3.09 -16.78 -10.18
N PRO A 27 -2.53 -16.66 -8.97
CA PRO A 27 -1.93 -15.40 -8.52
C PRO A 27 -0.61 -15.10 -9.21
N VAL A 28 -0.43 -13.86 -9.64
CA VAL A 28 0.89 -13.33 -10.02
C VAL A 28 1.46 -12.57 -8.82
N VAL A 29 2.62 -12.99 -8.33
CA VAL A 29 3.25 -12.45 -7.11
C VAL A 29 4.48 -11.63 -7.46
N TYR A 30 4.59 -10.44 -6.89
CA TYR A 30 5.72 -9.53 -7.09
C TYR A 30 6.42 -9.21 -5.77
N GLY A 31 7.72 -8.94 -5.86
CA GLY A 31 8.53 -8.47 -4.75
C GLY A 31 8.80 -9.53 -3.67
N ASP A 32 9.30 -9.09 -2.54
CA ASP A 32 9.65 -9.94 -1.41
C ASP A 32 8.52 -10.01 -0.38
N LEU A 33 7.83 -11.14 -0.32
CA LEU A 33 6.79 -11.49 0.67
C LEU A 33 7.29 -12.52 1.68
N SER A 34 8.60 -12.61 1.90
CA SER A 34 9.20 -13.57 2.85
C SER A 34 8.80 -13.31 4.31
N GLN A 35 8.34 -12.10 4.64
CA GLN A 35 7.84 -11.72 5.97
C GLN A 35 6.31 -11.64 6.05
N SER A 36 5.59 -11.91 4.96
CA SER A 36 4.14 -11.72 4.87
C SER A 36 3.52 -12.87 4.09
N ALA A 37 3.01 -13.86 4.80
CA ALA A 37 2.42 -15.04 4.17
C ALA A 37 1.17 -14.67 3.36
N VAL A 38 1.04 -15.31 2.20
CA VAL A 38 -0.10 -15.17 1.28
C VAL A 38 -0.85 -16.50 1.15
N PRO A 39 -2.19 -16.48 0.97
CA PRO A 39 -2.97 -17.68 0.75
C PRO A 39 -2.53 -18.41 -0.52
N LEU A 40 -2.47 -19.74 -0.47
CA LEU A 40 -2.23 -20.59 -1.63
C LEU A 40 -3.54 -21.05 -2.25
N VAL A 41 -3.55 -21.29 -3.58
CA VAL A 41 -4.69 -21.85 -4.29
C VAL A 41 -4.62 -23.39 -4.21
N LYS A 42 -5.67 -24.03 -3.69
CA LYS A 42 -5.72 -25.47 -3.58
C LYS A 42 -5.84 -26.13 -4.97
N LEU A 43 -4.97 -27.07 -5.27
CA LEU A 43 -5.00 -27.88 -6.50
C LEU A 43 -5.49 -29.30 -6.21
N SER A 44 -5.01 -29.91 -5.12
CA SER A 44 -5.44 -31.23 -4.66
C SER A 44 -5.42 -31.28 -3.12
N GLU A 45 -5.52 -32.45 -2.53
CA GLU A 45 -5.46 -32.59 -1.07
C GLU A 45 -4.10 -32.20 -0.47
N THR A 46 -3.01 -32.34 -1.23
CA THR A 46 -1.65 -32.06 -0.78
C THR A 46 -0.94 -31.02 -1.65
N GLU A 47 -1.50 -30.63 -2.80
CA GLU A 47 -0.84 -29.73 -3.74
C GLU A 47 -1.53 -28.37 -3.77
N TYR A 48 -0.72 -27.31 -3.79
CA TYR A 48 -1.17 -25.94 -3.75
C TYR A 48 -0.36 -25.10 -4.75
N LEU A 49 -1.02 -24.22 -5.47
CA LEU A 49 -0.34 -23.26 -6.33
C LEU A 49 0.06 -22.03 -5.53
N ALA A 50 1.33 -21.68 -5.62
CA ALA A 50 1.89 -20.50 -4.97
C ALA A 50 1.89 -19.27 -5.88
N ALA A 51 2.24 -19.45 -7.16
CA ALA A 51 2.28 -18.35 -8.15
C ALA A 51 2.17 -18.90 -9.58
N ASP A 52 1.56 -18.11 -10.47
CA ASP A 52 1.45 -18.39 -11.92
C ASP A 52 2.73 -18.04 -12.69
N HIS A 53 3.86 -18.24 -12.05
CA HIS A 53 5.21 -18.07 -12.59
C HIS A 53 6.22 -18.74 -11.65
N PRO A 54 7.50 -18.94 -12.05
CA PRO A 54 8.53 -19.37 -11.14
C PRO A 54 8.70 -18.41 -9.96
N ALA A 55 8.66 -18.94 -8.73
CA ALA A 55 8.82 -18.20 -7.49
C ALA A 55 9.67 -19.01 -6.51
N THR A 56 10.15 -18.37 -5.44
CA THR A 56 10.90 -19.06 -4.38
C THR A 56 10.07 -19.04 -3.10
N VAL A 57 9.54 -20.18 -2.69
CA VAL A 57 8.85 -20.33 -1.40
C VAL A 57 9.88 -20.41 -0.28
N THR A 58 9.70 -19.66 0.80
CA THR A 58 10.62 -19.57 1.93
C THR A 58 10.09 -20.23 3.19
N ALA A 59 8.76 -20.26 3.37
CA ALA A 59 8.08 -20.96 4.46
C ALA A 59 6.66 -21.29 4.07
N VAL A 60 6.08 -22.35 4.64
CA VAL A 60 4.68 -22.74 4.47
C VAL A 60 4.02 -22.87 5.83
N TYR A 61 2.77 -22.42 5.92
CA TYR A 61 2.01 -22.40 7.15
C TYR A 61 0.67 -23.13 6.95
N VAL A 62 0.29 -23.92 7.94
CA VAL A 62 -1.02 -24.56 8.08
C VAL A 62 -1.71 -23.91 9.28
N ASN A 63 -2.84 -23.26 9.10
CA ASN A 63 -3.53 -22.53 10.17
C ASN A 63 -2.58 -21.57 10.94
N GLU A 64 -1.77 -20.79 10.20
CA GLU A 64 -0.76 -19.85 10.70
C GLU A 64 0.45 -20.46 11.43
N GLN A 65 0.52 -21.79 11.56
CA GLN A 65 1.66 -22.47 12.13
C GLN A 65 2.62 -22.96 11.05
N GLU A 66 3.90 -22.62 11.15
CA GLU A 66 4.90 -23.06 10.19
C GLU A 66 5.01 -24.59 10.20
N THR A 67 4.89 -25.19 9.03
CA THR A 67 5.04 -26.64 8.84
C THR A 67 6.40 -26.98 8.23
N LYS A 68 6.93 -28.16 8.54
CA LYS A 68 8.24 -28.63 8.03
C LYS A 68 8.11 -29.67 6.92
N GLY A 69 6.97 -30.29 6.77
CA GLY A 69 6.77 -31.36 5.79
C GLY A 69 6.24 -30.83 4.46
N TRP A 70 7.02 -30.06 3.73
CA TRP A 70 6.65 -29.52 2.43
C TRP A 70 7.85 -29.38 1.48
N ASP A 71 7.55 -29.34 0.20
CA ASP A 71 8.51 -29.05 -0.87
C ASP A 71 7.87 -28.12 -1.90
N PHE A 72 8.66 -27.46 -2.73
CA PHE A 72 8.14 -26.67 -3.84
C PHE A 72 8.94 -26.92 -5.11
N CYS A 73 8.25 -26.79 -6.25
CA CYS A 73 8.87 -26.93 -7.56
C CYS A 73 8.25 -25.96 -8.56
N THR A 74 9.03 -25.65 -9.59
CA THR A 74 8.50 -25.02 -10.80
C THR A 74 8.04 -26.11 -11.75
N GLN A 75 6.79 -26.07 -12.17
CA GLN A 75 6.21 -26.96 -13.19
C GLN A 75 5.83 -26.15 -14.43
N THR A 76 5.70 -26.84 -15.54
CA THR A 76 5.25 -26.25 -16.80
C THR A 76 3.97 -26.96 -17.22
N ASP A 77 2.96 -26.17 -17.57
CA ASP A 77 1.67 -26.68 -18.03
C ASP A 77 1.70 -27.10 -19.50
N ILE A 78 0.56 -27.54 -20.01
CA ILE A 78 0.40 -27.99 -21.41
C ILE A 78 0.61 -26.86 -22.43
N THR A 79 0.54 -25.59 -22.01
CA THR A 79 0.76 -24.43 -22.89
C THR A 79 2.23 -23.98 -22.91
N GLY A 80 3.08 -24.62 -22.10
CA GLY A 80 4.49 -24.26 -21.95
C GLY A 80 4.74 -23.16 -20.91
N GLN A 81 3.74 -22.71 -20.17
CA GLN A 81 3.89 -21.69 -19.14
C GLN A 81 4.26 -22.32 -17.80
N SER A 82 5.28 -21.77 -17.15
CA SER A 82 5.76 -22.24 -15.85
C SER A 82 4.98 -21.62 -14.70
N TYR A 83 4.76 -22.42 -13.65
CA TYR A 83 4.11 -21.99 -12.41
C TYR A 83 4.81 -22.62 -11.19
N CYS A 84 4.62 -22.03 -10.00
CA CYS A 84 5.20 -22.50 -8.75
C CYS A 84 4.15 -23.29 -7.96
N LYS A 85 4.48 -24.55 -7.64
CA LYS A 85 3.65 -25.46 -6.85
C LYS A 85 4.32 -25.82 -5.53
N VAL A 86 3.52 -25.87 -4.46
CA VAL A 86 3.88 -26.38 -3.14
C VAL A 86 3.21 -27.72 -2.94
N THR A 87 3.92 -28.70 -2.41
CA THR A 87 3.42 -30.02 -2.05
C THR A 87 3.63 -30.29 -0.57
N LEU A 88 2.58 -30.61 0.16
CA LEU A 88 2.65 -31.03 1.57
C LEU A 88 2.89 -32.53 1.67
N ALA A 89 3.66 -32.96 2.65
CA ALA A 89 3.95 -34.39 2.88
C ALA A 89 2.70 -35.20 3.30
N ALA A 90 1.69 -34.53 3.87
CA ALA A 90 0.42 -35.15 4.26
C ALA A 90 -0.72 -34.16 4.03
N PRO A 91 -1.95 -34.64 3.75
CA PRO A 91 -3.12 -33.77 3.65
C PRO A 91 -3.33 -33.01 4.98
N PRO A 92 -3.57 -31.69 4.93
CA PRO A 92 -3.94 -30.93 6.11
C PRO A 92 -5.36 -31.29 6.56
N GLU A 93 -5.72 -30.90 7.77
CA GLU A 93 -7.09 -31.05 8.26
C GLU A 93 -8.09 -30.38 7.33
N LYS A 94 -9.31 -30.92 7.24
CA LYS A 94 -10.36 -30.36 6.40
C LYS A 94 -10.70 -28.93 6.83
N GLY A 95 -10.59 -27.99 5.90
CA GLY A 95 -10.86 -26.56 6.14
C GLY A 95 -9.63 -25.79 6.64
N ALA A 96 -8.45 -26.42 6.73
CA ALA A 96 -7.22 -25.71 7.08
C ALA A 96 -6.86 -24.65 6.02
N THR A 97 -6.41 -23.49 6.50
CA THR A 97 -5.89 -22.42 5.65
C THR A 97 -4.40 -22.66 5.39
N ILE A 98 -4.02 -22.75 4.12
CA ILE A 98 -2.61 -22.93 3.72
C ILE A 98 -2.09 -21.61 3.15
N THR A 99 -1.01 -21.14 3.73
CA THR A 99 -0.36 -19.90 3.31
C THR A 99 1.14 -20.11 3.15
N ALA A 100 1.80 -19.27 2.37
CA ALA A 100 3.25 -19.33 2.21
C ALA A 100 3.88 -17.95 2.18
N SER A 101 5.07 -17.86 2.74
CA SER A 101 6.01 -16.76 2.54
C SER A 101 6.85 -17.05 1.31
N MET A 102 7.07 -16.02 0.46
CA MET A 102 7.78 -16.26 -0.79
C MET A 102 8.43 -14.99 -1.38
N ARG A 103 9.33 -15.21 -2.33
CA ARG A 103 9.83 -14.19 -3.25
C ARG A 103 9.20 -14.40 -4.62
N GLY A 104 8.58 -13.34 -5.15
CA GLY A 104 7.78 -13.38 -6.35
C GLY A 104 8.55 -13.44 -7.65
N LYS A 105 7.96 -12.87 -8.70
CA LYS A 105 8.43 -12.91 -10.08
C LYS A 105 9.82 -12.27 -10.24
N ARG A 106 10.63 -12.88 -11.10
CA ARG A 106 11.95 -12.38 -11.45
C ARG A 106 11.97 -11.92 -12.90
N ASN A 107 12.78 -10.91 -13.18
CA ASN A 107 13.07 -10.48 -14.54
C ASN A 107 13.79 -11.61 -15.28
N ALA A 108 13.27 -12.01 -16.43
CA ALA A 108 13.77 -13.14 -17.21
C ALA A 108 15.21 -12.94 -17.73
N ILE A 109 15.64 -11.69 -17.92
CA ILE A 109 16.97 -11.35 -18.46
C ILE A 109 18.00 -11.22 -17.33
N THR A 110 17.67 -10.46 -16.28
CA THR A 110 18.61 -10.12 -15.21
C THR A 110 18.58 -11.09 -14.03
N GLY A 111 17.53 -11.89 -13.91
CA GLY A 111 17.26 -12.73 -12.73
C GLY A 111 16.90 -11.95 -11.45
N ALA A 112 16.90 -10.62 -11.52
CA ALA A 112 16.54 -9.77 -10.37
C ALA A 112 15.05 -9.88 -10.04
N LEU A 113 14.72 -9.73 -8.76
CA LEU A 113 13.34 -9.70 -8.31
C LEU A 113 12.63 -8.46 -8.87
N ILE A 114 11.41 -8.62 -9.39
CA ILE A 114 10.56 -7.51 -9.84
C ILE A 114 9.88 -6.93 -8.61
N GLU A 115 10.43 -5.85 -8.07
CA GLU A 115 9.97 -5.21 -6.83
C GLU A 115 9.91 -3.68 -6.92
N HIS A 116 10.47 -3.08 -7.98
CA HIS A 116 10.35 -1.65 -8.21
C HIS A 116 8.98 -1.33 -8.84
N PRO A 117 8.28 -0.25 -8.40
CA PRO A 117 6.95 0.10 -8.92
C PRO A 117 6.87 0.18 -10.45
N ALA A 118 7.88 0.78 -11.10
CA ALA A 118 7.90 0.89 -12.55
C ALA A 118 8.02 -0.47 -13.25
N ASP A 119 8.78 -1.42 -12.68
CA ASP A 119 8.94 -2.75 -13.26
C ASP A 119 7.67 -3.59 -13.10
N ILE A 120 6.99 -3.46 -11.95
CA ILE A 120 5.70 -4.12 -11.70
C ILE A 120 4.63 -3.56 -12.65
N LEU A 121 4.53 -2.23 -12.78
CA LEU A 121 3.61 -1.59 -13.72
C LEU A 121 3.90 -1.98 -15.17
N GLN A 122 5.17 -2.08 -15.56
CA GLN A 122 5.56 -2.50 -16.90
C GLN A 122 5.14 -3.94 -17.19
N ASP A 123 5.33 -4.86 -16.22
CA ASP A 123 4.94 -6.26 -16.35
C ASP A 123 3.41 -6.41 -16.38
N LEU A 124 2.68 -5.68 -15.54
CA LEU A 124 1.22 -5.63 -15.54
C LEU A 124 0.66 -5.11 -16.88
N LEU A 125 1.24 -4.03 -17.41
CA LEU A 125 0.87 -3.50 -18.72
C LEU A 125 1.18 -4.49 -19.85
N ALA A 126 2.31 -5.22 -19.76
CA ALA A 126 2.66 -6.25 -20.73
C ALA A 126 1.65 -7.41 -20.73
N LEU A 127 1.14 -7.82 -19.54
CA LEU A 127 0.03 -8.80 -19.45
C LEU A 127 -1.23 -8.30 -20.15
N ALA A 128 -1.47 -6.99 -20.15
CA ALA A 128 -2.57 -6.34 -20.88
C ALA A 128 -2.23 -6.02 -22.34
N GLY A 129 -1.09 -6.48 -22.88
CA GLY A 129 -0.63 -6.19 -24.23
C GLY A 129 -0.24 -4.73 -24.48
N LYS A 130 0.20 -4.01 -23.44
CA LYS A 130 0.59 -2.60 -23.48
C LYS A 130 2.05 -2.39 -23.12
N THR A 131 2.61 -1.32 -23.65
CA THR A 131 3.97 -0.86 -23.31
C THR A 131 3.92 0.65 -23.06
N TRP A 132 4.48 1.07 -21.92
CA TRP A 132 4.60 2.47 -21.55
C TRP A 132 6.07 2.82 -21.25
N ASP A 133 6.41 4.09 -21.40
CA ASP A 133 7.69 4.58 -20.93
C ASP A 133 7.57 4.94 -19.42
N LEU A 134 8.17 4.13 -18.59
CA LEU A 134 8.22 4.29 -17.12
C LEU A 134 9.62 4.68 -16.61
N SER A 135 10.52 5.09 -17.52
CA SER A 135 11.89 5.47 -17.18
C SER A 135 11.96 6.61 -16.16
N ARG A 136 11.07 7.60 -16.33
CA ARG A 136 10.93 8.72 -15.40
C ARG A 136 10.58 8.25 -13.98
N LEU A 137 9.63 7.33 -13.85
CA LEU A 137 9.24 6.78 -12.56
C LEU A 137 10.40 6.08 -11.85
N LYS A 138 11.25 5.39 -12.60
CA LYS A 138 12.49 4.81 -12.06
C LYS A 138 13.46 5.85 -11.51
N MET A 139 13.57 6.99 -12.17
CA MET A 139 14.44 8.08 -11.70
C MET A 139 13.87 8.81 -10.48
N GLU A 140 12.55 8.96 -10.40
CA GLU A 140 11.88 9.70 -9.33
C GLU A 140 11.69 8.89 -8.05
N LEU A 141 11.66 7.56 -8.14
CA LEU A 141 11.52 6.63 -7.01
C LEU A 141 12.73 5.68 -6.87
N PRO A 142 13.98 6.19 -6.81
CA PRO A 142 15.14 5.31 -6.75
C PRO A 142 15.10 4.46 -5.47
N GLY A 143 15.22 3.14 -5.63
CA GLY A 143 15.33 2.21 -4.51
C GLY A 143 14.02 1.87 -3.80
N VAL A 144 12.88 2.42 -4.19
CA VAL A 144 11.57 2.05 -3.63
C VAL A 144 11.25 0.62 -4.00
N ARG A 145 10.87 -0.19 -3.00
CA ARG A 145 10.52 -1.60 -3.15
C ARG A 145 9.11 -1.86 -2.67
N ILE A 146 8.34 -2.52 -3.51
CA ILE A 146 6.98 -2.92 -3.18
C ILE A 146 6.79 -4.41 -3.44
N ALA A 147 5.83 -4.99 -2.75
CA ALA A 147 5.48 -6.39 -2.96
C ALA A 147 3.97 -6.59 -2.80
N GLY A 148 3.41 -7.46 -3.60
CA GLY A 148 2.00 -7.76 -3.58
C GLY A 148 1.64 -8.87 -4.56
N ARG A 149 0.35 -9.10 -4.74
CA ARG A 149 -0.15 -10.15 -5.63
C ARG A 149 -1.37 -9.68 -6.42
N LEU A 150 -1.48 -10.14 -7.66
CA LEU A 150 -2.65 -10.00 -8.50
C LEU A 150 -3.42 -11.33 -8.39
N ASP A 151 -4.54 -11.33 -7.70
CA ASP A 151 -5.29 -12.55 -7.34
C ASP A 151 -6.80 -12.43 -7.48
N LYS A 152 -7.26 -11.36 -8.13
CA LYS A 152 -8.68 -11.03 -8.29
C LYS A 152 -8.98 -10.66 -9.73
N ALA A 153 -10.19 -10.97 -10.18
CA ALA A 153 -10.75 -10.40 -11.40
C ALA A 153 -11.00 -8.90 -11.15
N GLN A 154 -10.15 -8.08 -11.76
CA GLN A 154 -10.23 -6.64 -11.61
C GLN A 154 -9.55 -5.97 -12.80
N SER A 155 -10.03 -4.78 -13.18
CA SER A 155 -9.51 -4.09 -14.34
C SER A 155 -8.04 -3.73 -14.19
N VAL A 156 -7.34 -3.66 -15.32
CA VAL A 156 -5.94 -3.20 -15.39
C VAL A 156 -5.79 -1.85 -14.68
N ARG A 157 -6.73 -0.94 -14.92
CA ARG A 157 -6.75 0.38 -14.28
C ARG A 157 -6.83 0.28 -12.76
N SER A 158 -7.70 -0.56 -12.21
CA SER A 158 -7.85 -0.70 -10.76
C SER A 158 -6.56 -1.21 -10.10
N TRP A 159 -5.86 -2.16 -10.73
CA TRP A 159 -4.55 -2.61 -10.27
C TRP A 159 -3.49 -1.51 -10.32
N MET A 160 -3.48 -0.73 -11.42
CA MET A 160 -2.58 0.41 -11.54
C MET A 160 -2.85 1.48 -10.49
N ASP A 161 -4.13 1.79 -10.22
CA ASP A 161 -4.53 2.76 -9.20
C ASP A 161 -4.10 2.30 -7.79
N GLU A 162 -4.22 1.01 -7.47
CA GLU A 162 -3.80 0.45 -6.19
C GLU A 162 -2.27 0.53 -6.00
N ILE A 163 -1.51 0.16 -7.02
CA ILE A 163 -0.05 0.27 -7.02
C ILE A 163 0.38 1.73 -6.95
N ALA A 164 -0.21 2.60 -7.78
CA ALA A 164 0.09 4.02 -7.83
C ALA A 164 -0.19 4.71 -6.49
N LYS A 165 -1.32 4.42 -5.86
CA LYS A 165 -1.68 4.90 -4.52
C LYS A 165 -0.64 4.47 -3.47
N SER A 166 -0.19 3.21 -3.52
CA SER A 166 0.82 2.69 -2.60
C SER A 166 2.20 3.35 -2.74
N CYS A 167 2.48 4.02 -3.86
CA CYS A 167 3.77 4.64 -4.15
C CYS A 167 3.71 6.17 -4.24
N GLY A 168 2.52 6.77 -4.18
CA GLY A 168 2.33 8.19 -4.45
C GLY A 168 2.67 8.53 -5.90
N VAL A 169 2.13 7.78 -6.84
CA VAL A 169 2.35 7.91 -8.28
C VAL A 169 1.13 8.50 -8.94
N VAL A 170 1.34 9.42 -9.86
CA VAL A 170 0.35 9.89 -10.84
C VAL A 170 0.62 9.16 -12.14
N TRP A 171 -0.41 8.70 -12.81
CA TRP A 171 -0.26 8.07 -14.12
C TRP A 171 -1.27 8.59 -15.14
N ALA A 172 -0.87 8.55 -16.40
CA ALA A 172 -1.70 8.83 -17.58
C ALA A 172 -1.40 7.77 -18.64
N GLU A 173 -2.19 7.75 -19.71
CA GLU A 173 -2.19 6.69 -20.72
C GLU A 173 -0.82 6.30 -21.30
N ARG A 174 0.24 7.06 -21.09
CA ARG A 174 1.55 6.79 -21.70
C ARG A 174 2.72 6.83 -20.73
N PHE A 175 2.54 7.37 -19.54
CA PHE A 175 3.63 7.41 -18.56
C PHE A 175 3.12 7.59 -17.13
N ALA A 176 3.99 7.30 -16.17
CA ALA A 176 3.75 7.53 -14.76
C ALA A 176 4.90 8.35 -14.16
N ALA A 177 4.57 9.22 -13.22
CA ALA A 177 5.50 10.02 -12.44
C ALA A 177 5.11 10.01 -10.97
N ALA A 178 6.08 10.10 -10.06
CA ALA A 178 5.78 10.28 -8.65
C ALA A 178 5.24 11.68 -8.40
N TYR A 179 4.46 11.86 -7.32
CA TYR A 179 4.14 13.17 -6.79
C TYR A 179 5.38 13.76 -6.12
N PRO A 180 6.18 14.58 -6.75
CA PRO A 180 7.18 15.35 -6.04
C PRO A 180 6.53 16.67 -5.60
N TYR A 181 6.82 17.14 -4.41
CA TYR A 181 6.74 18.57 -4.14
C TYR A 181 8.05 19.16 -4.67
N SER A 182 7.98 19.89 -5.75
CA SER A 182 9.16 20.54 -6.30
C SER A 182 8.93 22.04 -6.44
N THR A 183 9.77 22.82 -5.78
CA THR A 183 10.02 24.22 -6.10
C THR A 183 11.18 24.34 -7.10
N GLY A 184 11.45 23.27 -7.84
CA GLY A 184 12.65 23.13 -8.68
C GLY A 184 12.64 23.95 -9.96
N VAL A 185 13.75 23.88 -10.68
CA VAL A 185 13.94 24.56 -11.97
C VAL A 185 12.97 23.98 -13.00
N HIS A 186 12.11 24.82 -13.56
CA HIS A 186 11.17 24.46 -14.61
C HIS A 186 11.82 24.59 -15.98
N VAL A 187 11.73 23.53 -16.78
CA VAL A 187 12.21 23.56 -18.17
C VAL A 187 11.25 24.35 -19.06
N THR A 188 9.98 24.40 -18.70
CA THR A 188 8.92 25.08 -19.45
C THR A 188 8.22 26.10 -18.57
N GLU A 189 7.99 27.30 -19.10
CA GLU A 189 7.23 28.36 -18.45
C GLU A 189 6.00 28.75 -19.25
N LEU A 190 4.87 28.83 -18.57
CA LEU A 190 3.61 29.35 -19.09
C LEU A 190 3.39 30.78 -18.60
N ASN A 191 2.83 31.62 -19.48
CA ASN A 191 2.50 33.02 -19.17
C ASN A 191 1.31 33.47 -20.00
N VAL A 192 0.90 34.70 -19.83
CA VAL A 192 -0.27 35.30 -20.54
C VAL A 192 -0.21 35.22 -22.08
N LYS A 193 0.96 34.96 -22.67
CA LYS A 193 1.13 34.87 -24.13
C LYS A 193 0.89 33.46 -24.65
N ASN A 194 1.03 32.44 -23.81
CA ASN A 194 0.97 31.06 -24.23
C ASN A 194 -0.01 30.19 -23.43
N CYS A 195 -0.70 30.76 -22.43
CA CYS A 195 -1.78 30.07 -21.73
C CYS A 195 -2.90 30.98 -21.32
N GLN A 196 -4.10 30.43 -21.23
CA GLN A 196 -5.29 31.06 -20.70
C GLN A 196 -5.79 30.28 -19.50
N ILE A 197 -5.88 30.91 -18.32
CA ILE A 197 -6.43 30.28 -17.13
C ILE A 197 -7.95 30.30 -17.21
N SER A 198 -8.54 29.11 -17.15
CA SER A 198 -9.99 28.91 -17.19
C SER A 198 -10.61 28.94 -15.80
N SER A 199 -9.90 28.39 -14.79
CA SER A 199 -10.33 28.42 -13.39
C SER A 199 -9.18 28.28 -12.43
N ILE A 200 -9.32 28.86 -11.23
CA ILE A 200 -8.47 28.63 -10.07
C ILE A 200 -9.41 28.38 -8.88
N SER A 201 -9.18 27.31 -8.13
CA SER A 201 -9.96 27.02 -6.93
C SER A 201 -9.02 26.53 -5.83
N ALA A 202 -9.05 27.22 -4.68
CA ALA A 202 -8.40 26.76 -3.47
C ALA A 202 -9.43 25.95 -2.67
N SER A 203 -9.17 24.66 -2.49
CA SER A 203 -10.02 23.81 -1.66
C SER A 203 -9.28 23.44 -0.36
N ILE A 204 -9.95 23.70 0.75
CA ILE A 204 -9.48 23.27 2.08
C ILE A 204 -9.90 21.82 2.34
N GLN A 205 -10.85 21.28 1.58
CA GLN A 205 -11.43 19.95 1.83
C GLN A 205 -10.40 18.81 1.82
N ASP A 206 -9.36 18.95 1.00
CA ASP A 206 -8.28 17.96 0.92
C ASP A 206 -7.01 18.38 1.70
N ALA A 207 -7.07 19.48 2.43
CA ALA A 207 -5.94 19.92 3.25
C ALA A 207 -5.86 19.07 4.51
N ALA A 208 -4.65 18.62 4.85
CA ALA A 208 -4.39 17.91 6.08
C ALA A 208 -2.99 18.29 6.59
N ASP A 209 -2.87 18.46 7.90
CA ASP A 209 -1.61 18.67 8.60
C ASP A 209 -1.09 17.38 9.27
N ARG A 210 -1.87 16.30 9.21
CA ARG A 210 -1.53 14.98 9.73
C ARG A 210 -1.87 13.91 8.72
N LEU A 211 -1.06 12.87 8.64
CA LEU A 211 -1.26 11.73 7.75
C LEU A 211 -0.96 10.43 8.49
N GLN A 212 -1.92 9.50 8.45
CA GLN A 212 -1.70 8.12 8.87
C GLN A 212 -1.56 7.23 7.63
N ILE A 213 -0.50 6.43 7.58
CA ILE A 213 -0.28 5.44 6.52
C ILE A 213 -0.36 4.04 7.13
N ALA A 214 -1.27 3.22 6.61
CA ALA A 214 -1.33 1.79 6.86
C ALA A 214 -0.57 1.06 5.74
N PHE A 215 0.41 0.23 6.09
CA PHE A 215 1.26 -0.49 5.13
C PHE A 215 1.62 -1.88 5.64
N ASP A 216 2.35 -2.67 4.86
CA ASP A 216 2.67 -4.06 5.14
C ASP A 216 1.39 -4.91 5.31
N TYR A 217 0.55 -4.90 4.23
CA TYR A 217 -0.70 -5.64 4.23
C TYR A 217 -0.46 -7.15 4.24
N HIS A 218 -1.01 -7.82 5.22
CA HIS A 218 -0.92 -9.27 5.40
C HIS A 218 -2.13 -9.95 4.76
N ALA A 219 -1.96 -10.46 3.54
CA ALA A 219 -3.07 -11.00 2.74
C ALA A 219 -3.82 -12.15 3.44
N ALA A 220 -3.11 -13.02 4.17
CA ALA A 220 -3.73 -14.12 4.91
C ALA A 220 -4.61 -13.66 6.08
N LYS A 221 -4.36 -12.46 6.62
CA LYS A 221 -5.09 -11.88 7.75
C LYS A 221 -6.10 -10.81 7.35
N GLY A 222 -6.03 -10.34 6.10
CA GLY A 222 -6.86 -9.24 5.62
C GLY A 222 -6.58 -7.90 6.35
N ALA A 223 -5.39 -7.70 6.92
CA ALA A 223 -5.07 -6.56 7.77
C ALA A 223 -3.67 -6.00 7.52
N PHE A 224 -3.47 -4.73 7.85
CA PHE A 224 -2.17 -4.07 7.82
C PHE A 224 -1.38 -4.39 9.10
N ALA A 225 -0.11 -4.76 8.94
CA ALA A 225 0.76 -5.07 10.08
C ALA A 225 1.45 -3.83 10.65
N GLN A 226 1.52 -2.73 9.90
CA GLN A 226 2.24 -1.52 10.32
C GLN A 226 1.46 -0.26 10.00
N TYR A 227 1.63 0.75 10.86
CA TYR A 227 1.05 2.08 10.72
C TYR A 227 2.10 3.15 11.03
N MET A 228 2.02 4.26 10.33
CA MET A 228 2.90 5.39 10.51
C MET A 228 2.09 6.68 10.54
N GLU A 229 2.36 7.54 11.52
CA GLU A 229 1.74 8.85 11.63
C GLU A 229 2.78 9.95 11.45
N LEU A 230 2.44 10.91 10.62
CA LEU A 230 3.27 12.08 10.34
C LEU A 230 2.47 13.35 10.58
N SER A 231 3.16 14.41 10.99
CA SER A 231 2.59 15.75 11.07
C SER A 231 3.45 16.79 10.35
N ALA A 232 2.78 17.82 9.85
CA ALA A 232 3.39 19.00 9.29
C ALA A 232 3.54 20.05 10.39
N LYS A 233 4.78 20.46 10.70
CA LYS A 233 5.04 21.63 11.53
C LYS A 233 4.78 22.89 10.69
N SER A 234 4.04 23.84 11.23
CA SER A 234 3.69 25.08 10.54
C SER A 234 2.83 24.88 9.27
N SER A 235 1.66 24.22 9.42
CA SER A 235 0.67 24.25 8.34
C SER A 235 0.28 25.70 8.03
N PRO A 236 0.39 26.16 6.78
CA PRO A 236 0.01 27.51 6.39
C PRO A 236 -1.48 27.80 6.59
N PHE A 237 -2.28 26.75 6.81
CA PHE A 237 -3.71 26.90 7.07
C PHE A 237 -4.02 27.22 8.53
N GLY A 238 -3.04 27.18 9.46
CA GLY A 238 -3.22 27.52 10.86
C GLY A 238 -4.34 26.74 11.58
N MET A 239 -4.78 25.65 10.96
CA MET A 239 -5.92 24.86 11.41
C MET A 239 -5.50 23.94 12.55
N SER A 240 -5.69 24.40 13.77
CA SER A 240 -5.68 23.47 14.91
C SER A 240 -6.90 22.54 14.77
N GLY A 241 -6.66 21.24 14.61
CA GLY A 241 -7.71 20.25 14.47
C GLY A 241 -8.10 19.89 13.02
N ALA A 242 -7.23 20.14 12.02
CA ALA A 242 -7.44 19.58 10.69
C ALA A 242 -7.61 18.06 10.74
N PRO A 243 -8.51 17.49 9.93
CA PRO A 243 -8.72 16.05 9.91
C PRO A 243 -7.43 15.32 9.50
N MET A 244 -7.14 14.21 10.16
CA MET A 244 -6.04 13.34 9.78
C MET A 244 -6.37 12.65 8.44
N ALA A 245 -5.55 12.87 7.42
CA ALA A 245 -5.63 12.10 6.19
C ALA A 245 -5.21 10.64 6.47
N LYS A 246 -5.89 9.69 5.83
CA LYS A 246 -5.58 8.26 5.95
C LYS A 246 -5.22 7.70 4.58
N LEU A 247 -4.14 6.93 4.53
CA LEU A 247 -3.69 6.24 3.33
C LEU A 247 -3.49 4.77 3.64
N GLU A 248 -4.11 3.91 2.86
CA GLU A 248 -3.81 2.49 2.81
C GLU A 248 -2.88 2.23 1.63
N ALA A 249 -1.72 1.64 1.89
CA ALA A 249 -0.67 1.35 0.93
C ALA A 249 -0.31 -0.16 0.97
N PRO A 250 -1.19 -1.04 0.44
CA PRO A 250 -1.06 -2.49 0.62
C PRO A 250 0.20 -3.09 -0.04
N TRP A 251 0.78 -2.41 -1.02
CA TRP A 251 2.00 -2.86 -1.70
C TRP A 251 3.29 -2.44 -1.01
N LEU A 252 3.26 -1.43 -0.12
CA LEU A 252 4.44 -1.02 0.65
C LEU A 252 4.76 -2.02 1.76
N ARG A 253 6.05 -2.34 1.92
CA ARG A 253 6.55 -3.27 2.94
C ARG A 253 7.53 -2.64 3.91
N GLN A 254 8.31 -1.69 3.43
CA GLN A 254 9.42 -1.13 4.20
C GLN A 254 9.04 0.19 4.88
N PRO A 255 9.36 0.36 6.18
CA PRO A 255 9.10 1.62 6.90
C PRO A 255 9.76 2.84 6.26
N ALA A 256 10.95 2.66 5.67
CA ALA A 256 11.66 3.76 4.99
C ALA A 256 10.88 4.27 3.77
N ASP A 257 10.29 3.37 2.98
CA ASP A 257 9.50 3.71 1.80
C ASP A 257 8.16 4.34 2.20
N ALA A 258 7.53 3.85 3.28
CA ALA A 258 6.32 4.44 3.85
C ALA A 258 6.58 5.87 4.37
N LEU A 259 7.71 6.10 5.04
CA LEU A 259 8.11 7.43 5.49
C LEU A 259 8.37 8.38 4.31
N ALA A 260 9.06 7.92 3.28
CA ALA A 260 9.31 8.70 2.07
C ALA A 260 8.00 9.06 1.33
N LEU A 261 7.08 8.10 1.18
CA LEU A 261 5.75 8.34 0.64
C LEU A 261 4.99 9.36 1.48
N GLY A 262 4.95 9.15 2.80
CA GLY A 262 4.23 10.03 3.73
C GLY A 262 4.74 11.47 3.70
N LYS A 263 6.05 11.67 3.66
CA LYS A 263 6.66 12.99 3.52
C LYS A 263 6.21 13.68 2.23
N ARG A 264 6.27 12.99 1.09
CA ARG A 264 5.83 13.57 -0.19
C ARG A 264 4.34 13.96 -0.17
N LEU A 265 3.48 13.04 0.27
CA LEU A 265 2.04 13.28 0.29
C LEU A 265 1.65 14.36 1.30
N LEU A 266 2.19 14.32 2.51
CA LEU A 266 1.84 15.32 3.52
C LEU A 266 2.40 16.71 3.17
N THR A 267 3.57 16.80 2.52
CA THR A 267 4.07 18.06 1.96
C THR A 267 3.07 18.63 0.96
N ARG A 268 2.48 17.81 0.10
CA ARG A 268 1.41 18.23 -0.81
C ARG A 268 0.15 18.66 -0.08
N LEU A 269 -0.32 17.86 0.89
CA LEU A 269 -1.58 18.10 1.60
C LEU A 269 -1.53 19.31 2.54
N ALA A 270 -0.38 19.55 3.18
CA ALA A 270 -0.16 20.67 4.11
C ALA A 270 0.44 21.90 3.43
N GLY A 271 0.91 21.82 2.19
CA GLY A 271 1.47 22.94 1.43
C GLY A 271 0.42 23.92 0.93
N GLN A 272 0.82 25.17 0.71
CA GLN A 272 -0.05 26.17 0.04
C GLN A 272 -0.25 25.77 -1.42
N ARG A 273 -1.48 25.53 -1.82
CA ARG A 273 -1.83 25.08 -3.16
C ARG A 273 -3.23 25.49 -3.61
N ALA A 274 -3.43 25.49 -4.91
CA ALA A 274 -4.75 25.62 -5.51
C ALA A 274 -4.85 24.70 -6.75
N ALA A 275 -6.03 24.17 -7.01
CA ALA A 275 -6.31 23.53 -8.27
C ALA A 275 -6.44 24.61 -9.35
N ILE A 276 -5.91 24.33 -10.53
CA ILE A 276 -5.95 25.22 -11.69
C ILE A 276 -6.36 24.44 -12.93
N THR A 277 -7.17 25.08 -13.78
CA THR A 277 -7.42 24.60 -15.14
C THR A 277 -7.01 25.69 -16.11
N LEU A 278 -6.24 25.31 -17.12
CA LEU A 278 -5.77 26.22 -18.15
C LEU A 278 -5.82 25.58 -19.55
N ASP A 279 -5.90 26.43 -20.56
CA ASP A 279 -5.81 26.06 -21.96
C ASP A 279 -4.47 26.58 -22.52
N THR A 280 -3.71 25.74 -23.23
CA THR A 280 -2.40 26.09 -23.79
C THR A 280 -2.09 25.29 -25.05
N GLY A 281 -1.43 25.93 -26.02
CA GLY A 281 -0.82 25.26 -27.17
C GLY A 281 0.51 24.56 -26.88
N THR A 282 1.08 24.78 -25.68
CA THR A 282 2.33 24.15 -25.27
C THR A 282 2.13 22.65 -25.03
N VAL A 283 3.07 21.84 -25.53
CA VAL A 283 3.02 20.39 -25.33
C VAL A 283 3.50 20.07 -23.94
N LEU A 284 2.58 19.66 -23.08
CA LEU A 284 2.83 19.19 -21.72
C LEU A 284 2.19 17.82 -21.54
N ASN A 285 2.70 17.05 -20.58
CA ASN A 285 2.17 15.73 -20.23
C ASN A 285 1.73 15.70 -18.78
N VAL A 286 0.86 14.78 -18.43
CA VAL A 286 0.49 14.54 -17.02
C VAL A 286 1.75 14.13 -16.24
N GLY A 287 1.92 14.69 -15.05
CA GLY A 287 3.12 14.53 -14.24
C GLY A 287 4.25 15.51 -14.55
N ASP A 288 4.16 16.31 -15.61
CA ASP A 288 5.15 17.36 -15.88
C ASP A 288 5.04 18.48 -14.84
N TRP A 289 6.20 19.00 -14.46
CA TRP A 289 6.34 20.21 -13.66
C TRP A 289 6.76 21.37 -14.56
N PHE A 290 6.13 22.51 -14.39
CA PHE A 290 6.45 23.71 -15.14
C PHE A 290 6.18 24.98 -14.32
N GLY A 291 6.80 26.07 -14.72
CA GLY A 291 6.56 27.38 -14.15
C GLY A 291 5.31 28.01 -14.76
N ILE A 292 4.51 28.71 -13.96
CA ILE A 292 3.39 29.53 -14.45
C ILE A 292 3.46 30.92 -13.83
N SER A 293 3.39 31.95 -14.69
CA SER A 293 3.34 33.36 -14.31
C SER A 293 2.16 34.04 -15.00
N HIS A 294 1.13 34.38 -14.26
CA HIS A 294 -0.08 34.97 -14.79
C HIS A 294 -0.72 35.96 -13.80
N PRO A 295 -1.29 37.10 -14.24
CA PRO A 295 -1.90 38.10 -13.34
C PRO A 295 -3.06 37.56 -12.49
N SER A 296 -3.74 36.49 -12.96
CA SER A 296 -4.86 35.87 -12.23
C SER A 296 -4.42 34.91 -11.11
N LEU A 297 -3.11 34.71 -10.91
CA LEU A 297 -2.61 33.82 -9.84
C LEU A 297 -2.78 34.50 -8.48
N PRO A 298 -2.92 33.72 -7.38
CA PRO A 298 -3.14 34.24 -6.03
C PRO A 298 -1.93 35.02 -5.47
N VAL A 299 -0.74 34.78 -6.02
CA VAL A 299 0.49 35.49 -5.68
C VAL A 299 1.24 35.87 -6.95
N SER A 300 2.01 36.96 -6.87
CA SER A 300 2.85 37.42 -7.98
C SER A 300 4.11 36.57 -8.12
N GLY A 301 4.60 36.44 -9.35
CA GLY A 301 5.81 35.69 -9.68
C GLY A 301 5.51 34.38 -10.40
N THR A 302 6.55 33.57 -10.58
CA THR A 302 6.41 32.24 -11.21
C THR A 302 6.14 31.19 -10.13
N LEU A 303 5.00 30.51 -10.25
CA LEU A 303 4.62 29.41 -9.36
C LEU A 303 4.94 28.07 -10.03
N SER A 304 5.21 27.06 -9.20
CA SER A 304 5.34 25.69 -9.68
C SER A 304 3.97 25.09 -9.89
N MET A 305 3.77 24.48 -11.04
CA MET A 305 2.55 23.73 -11.37
C MET A 305 2.89 22.31 -11.76
N MET A 306 2.11 21.34 -11.26
CA MET A 306 2.12 19.96 -11.71
C MET A 306 0.87 19.68 -12.55
N ALA A 307 1.04 19.17 -13.76
CA ALA A 307 -0.06 18.71 -14.59
C ALA A 307 -0.62 17.38 -14.06
N LEU A 308 -1.91 17.33 -13.75
CA LEU A 308 -2.61 16.14 -13.24
C LEU A 308 -3.57 15.53 -14.24
N SER A 309 -4.08 16.33 -15.18
CA SER A 309 -4.95 15.87 -16.25
C SER A 309 -4.67 16.60 -17.54
N LEU A 310 -4.96 15.94 -18.65
CA LEU A 310 -4.82 16.49 -19.99
C LEU A 310 -6.04 16.11 -20.81
N GLU A 311 -6.74 17.11 -21.37
CA GLU A 311 -7.83 16.93 -22.30
C GLU A 311 -7.48 17.55 -23.65
N THR A 312 -7.76 16.84 -24.71
CA THR A 312 -7.61 17.32 -26.09
C THR A 312 -8.98 17.31 -26.77
N SER A 313 -9.34 18.41 -27.41
CA SER A 313 -10.57 18.49 -28.18
C SER A 313 -10.27 18.42 -29.68
N PRO A 314 -10.97 17.59 -30.45
CA PRO A 314 -10.81 17.54 -31.90
C PRO A 314 -10.99 18.95 -32.55
N GLY A 315 -10.04 19.34 -33.40
CA GLY A 315 -10.08 20.61 -34.12
C GLY A 315 -9.66 21.84 -33.30
N LYS A 316 -9.25 21.69 -32.05
CA LYS A 316 -8.65 22.78 -31.26
C LYS A 316 -7.14 22.58 -31.13
N PRO A 317 -6.34 23.63 -31.43
CA PRO A 317 -4.89 23.56 -31.25
C PRO A 317 -4.48 23.52 -29.75
N ASP A 318 -5.32 24.10 -28.88
CA ASP A 318 -5.07 24.20 -27.47
C ASP A 318 -5.51 22.94 -26.73
N ARG A 319 -4.73 22.58 -25.72
CA ARG A 319 -4.99 21.49 -24.80
C ARG A 319 -5.45 22.07 -23.47
N ARG A 320 -6.44 21.44 -22.88
CA ARG A 320 -6.88 21.78 -21.53
C ARG A 320 -6.09 20.95 -20.53
N ILE A 321 -5.44 21.65 -19.60
CA ILE A 321 -4.61 21.04 -18.55
C ILE A 321 -5.23 21.37 -17.20
N GLY A 322 -5.55 20.35 -16.43
CA GLY A 322 -5.86 20.46 -15.01
C GLY A 322 -4.62 20.12 -14.17
N GLY A 323 -4.41 20.86 -13.09
CA GLY A 323 -3.28 20.63 -12.23
C GLY A 323 -3.38 21.34 -10.90
N GLU A 324 -2.29 21.30 -10.16
CA GLU A 324 -2.13 22.03 -8.90
C GLU A 324 -0.96 23.00 -9.00
N ILE A 325 -1.18 24.25 -8.59
CA ILE A 325 -0.13 25.25 -8.38
C ILE A 325 0.26 25.26 -6.91
N TYR A 326 1.55 25.47 -6.67
CA TYR A 326 2.16 25.48 -5.34
C TYR A 326 2.93 26.76 -5.14
N TRP A 327 2.86 27.33 -3.92
CA TRP A 327 3.61 28.51 -3.51
C TRP A 327 4.02 28.44 -2.03
N GLY A 328 4.87 29.37 -1.60
CA GLY A 328 5.41 29.39 -0.24
C GLY A 328 6.48 28.33 0.02
N GLU A 329 6.89 28.23 1.26
CA GLU A 329 7.86 27.23 1.70
C GLU A 329 7.22 25.86 1.90
N ALA A 330 7.96 24.81 1.56
CA ALA A 330 7.53 23.45 1.82
C ALA A 330 7.39 23.22 3.34
N PRO A 331 6.30 22.64 3.84
CA PRO A 331 6.12 22.36 5.25
C PRO A 331 7.18 21.35 5.74
N THR A 332 7.69 21.57 6.96
CA THR A 332 8.56 20.59 7.61
C THR A 332 7.73 19.41 8.12
N ILE A 333 8.01 18.21 7.64
CA ILE A 333 7.30 16.98 8.02
C ILE A 333 8.10 16.22 9.06
N THR A 334 7.43 15.85 10.15
CA THR A 334 7.97 15.00 11.22
C THR A 334 7.25 13.66 11.27
N LEU A 335 8.00 12.61 11.59
CA LEU A 335 7.44 11.33 11.98
C LEU A 335 7.07 11.41 13.47
N ASP A 336 5.79 11.30 13.78
CA ASP A 336 5.31 11.36 15.16
C ASP A 336 5.27 9.96 15.77
N HIS A 337 4.82 8.99 14.98
CA HIS A 337 4.63 7.64 15.47
C HIS A 337 4.83 6.59 14.38
N HIS A 338 5.42 5.45 14.74
CA HIS A 338 5.48 4.24 13.93
C HIS A 338 5.10 3.05 14.81
N ALA A 339 3.97 2.44 14.50
CA ALA A 339 3.41 1.36 15.29
C ALA A 339 3.37 0.05 14.50
N ARG A 340 3.52 -1.06 15.23
CA ARG A 340 3.26 -2.41 14.73
C ARG A 340 2.00 -2.95 15.39
N ALA A 341 1.21 -3.72 14.63
CA ALA A 341 0.03 -4.36 15.17
C ALA A 341 0.41 -5.37 16.27
N ILE A 342 -0.24 -5.27 17.43
CA ILE A 342 -0.21 -6.29 18.47
C ILE A 342 -1.18 -7.40 18.06
N ARG A 343 -0.76 -8.65 18.20
CA ARG A 343 -1.59 -9.81 17.83
C ARG A 343 -2.14 -10.47 19.08
N PRO A 344 -3.48 -10.67 19.21
CA PRO A 344 -4.07 -11.53 20.24
C PRO A 344 -3.52 -12.96 20.15
N LYS A 345 -3.52 -13.75 21.23
CA LYS A 345 -2.87 -15.07 21.21
C LYS A 345 -3.68 -16.18 20.53
N ALA A 346 -5.02 -16.14 20.51
CA ALA A 346 -5.75 -16.98 19.54
C ALA A 346 -5.40 -16.60 18.09
N GLU A 347 -4.79 -15.44 17.90
CA GLU A 347 -4.10 -14.87 16.76
C GLU A 347 -2.63 -14.53 17.10
N GLY A 348 -2.16 -14.84 18.31
CA GLY A 348 -0.80 -14.77 18.77
C GLY A 348 -0.35 -13.62 19.64
N GLY A 349 -1.16 -12.94 20.44
CA GLY A 349 -0.62 -11.81 21.24
C GLY A 349 -1.13 -11.59 22.66
N VAL A 350 -2.17 -12.27 23.09
CA VAL A 350 -2.71 -12.15 24.46
C VAL A 350 -3.01 -13.51 25.05
N ASP A 351 -2.39 -13.80 26.21
CA ASP A 351 -2.77 -14.93 27.07
C ASP A 351 -3.74 -14.45 28.14
N VAL A 352 -4.80 -15.18 28.37
CA VAL A 352 -5.77 -14.87 29.40
C VAL A 352 -5.86 -16.02 30.38
N ALA A 353 -5.68 -15.73 31.67
CA ALA A 353 -5.95 -16.66 32.75
C ALA A 353 -6.98 -16.06 33.71
N PHE A 354 -8.08 -16.77 33.96
CA PHE A 354 -9.08 -16.36 34.91
C PHE A 354 -9.18 -17.33 36.07
N LYS A 355 -8.98 -16.83 37.30
CA LYS A 355 -9.05 -17.65 38.50
C LYS A 355 -9.49 -16.79 39.70
N ASN A 356 -10.45 -17.28 40.49
CA ASN A 356 -10.90 -16.66 41.71
C ASN A 356 -11.33 -15.18 41.53
N GLY A 357 -12.05 -14.84 40.44
CA GLY A 357 -12.48 -13.49 40.18
C GLY A 357 -11.34 -12.54 39.71
N ILE A 358 -10.18 -13.05 39.34
CA ILE A 358 -9.06 -12.26 38.81
C ILE A 358 -8.74 -12.74 37.41
N ALA A 359 -8.87 -11.83 36.44
CA ALA A 359 -8.41 -12.01 35.05
C ALA A 359 -6.97 -11.49 34.93
N THR A 360 -6.06 -12.34 34.47
CA THR A 360 -4.67 -11.98 34.21
C THR A 360 -4.40 -12.07 32.71
N PHE A 361 -4.03 -10.96 32.11
CA PHE A 361 -3.66 -10.85 30.70
C PHE A 361 -2.15 -10.83 30.57
N THR A 362 -1.61 -11.63 29.64
CA THR A 362 -0.21 -11.55 29.23
C THR A 362 -0.16 -10.98 27.81
N ILE A 363 0.37 -9.79 27.66
CA ILE A 363 0.49 -9.11 26.37
C ILE A 363 1.83 -9.43 25.74
N LEU A 364 1.82 -9.93 24.51
CA LEU A 364 3.00 -10.27 23.74
C LEU A 364 3.10 -9.39 22.51
N GLY A 365 4.30 -8.98 22.15
CA GLY A 365 4.58 -8.31 20.88
C GLY A 365 4.48 -9.28 19.69
N PRO A 366 4.57 -8.76 18.44
CA PRO A 366 4.51 -9.59 17.22
C PRO A 366 5.63 -10.64 17.12
N ASP A 367 6.72 -10.45 17.88
CA ASP A 367 7.86 -11.38 18.00
C ASP A 367 7.64 -12.47 19.07
N GLY A 368 6.44 -12.50 19.69
CA GLY A 368 6.09 -13.43 20.75
C GLY A 368 6.71 -13.13 22.11
N LYS A 369 7.45 -12.02 22.25
CA LYS A 369 8.05 -11.62 23.53
C LYS A 369 7.09 -10.82 24.39
N PRO A 370 7.21 -10.91 25.74
CA PRO A 370 6.42 -10.07 26.64
C PRO A 370 6.57 -8.58 26.33
N LEU A 371 5.44 -7.86 26.37
CA LEU A 371 5.38 -6.43 26.11
C LEU A 371 5.21 -5.67 27.44
N PRO A 372 6.31 -5.17 28.05
CA PRO A 372 6.24 -4.41 29.29
C PRO A 372 5.68 -2.99 29.06
N ASN A 373 5.08 -2.40 30.09
CA ASN A 373 4.51 -1.07 30.07
C ASN A 373 3.36 -0.83 29.10
N ALA A 374 2.79 -1.87 28.48
CA ALA A 374 1.55 -1.72 27.73
C ALA A 374 0.42 -1.31 28.66
N LEU A 375 -0.38 -0.34 28.23
CA LEU A 375 -1.60 0.06 28.91
C LEU A 375 -2.73 -0.88 28.51
N VAL A 376 -3.38 -1.49 29.48
CA VAL A 376 -4.52 -2.39 29.27
C VAL A 376 -5.71 -1.86 30.05
N ALA A 377 -6.83 -1.68 29.40
CA ALA A 377 -8.10 -1.31 30.02
C ALA A 377 -9.12 -2.42 29.79
N MET A 378 -9.93 -2.73 30.79
CA MET A 378 -11.05 -3.65 30.72
C MET A 378 -12.36 -2.87 30.87
N ASP A 379 -13.33 -3.11 29.98
CA ASP A 379 -14.67 -2.50 29.97
C ASP A 379 -14.66 -0.96 30.07
N ASN A 380 -13.73 -0.32 29.36
CA ASN A 380 -13.47 1.13 29.43
C ASN A 380 -13.10 1.64 30.85
N GLY A 381 -12.66 0.76 31.75
CA GLY A 381 -12.15 1.11 33.07
C GLY A 381 -10.79 1.80 33.02
N ALA A 382 -10.25 2.15 34.19
CA ALA A 382 -8.95 2.78 34.28
C ALA A 382 -7.84 1.85 33.76
N PRO A 383 -6.96 2.32 32.84
CA PRO A 383 -5.92 1.49 32.28
C PRO A 383 -4.84 1.16 33.32
N LYS A 384 -4.32 -0.08 33.28
CA LYS A 384 -3.19 -0.55 34.09
C LYS A 384 -2.03 -0.89 33.16
N LYS A 385 -0.79 -0.72 33.67
CA LYS A 385 0.43 -1.09 32.94
C LYS A 385 0.79 -2.56 33.14
N THR A 386 1.25 -3.20 32.06
CA THR A 386 1.87 -4.52 32.15
C THR A 386 3.22 -4.45 32.87
N ASN A 387 3.58 -5.50 33.57
CA ASN A 387 4.89 -5.65 34.22
C ASN A 387 5.98 -6.10 33.22
N ALA A 388 7.18 -6.38 33.70
CA ALA A 388 8.33 -6.85 32.89
C ALA A 388 8.05 -8.16 32.13
N GLN A 389 7.11 -8.99 32.61
CA GLN A 389 6.66 -10.22 31.96
C GLN A 389 5.44 -10.01 31.07
N GLY A 390 5.10 -8.75 30.74
CA GLY A 390 3.93 -8.41 29.93
C GLY A 390 2.58 -8.67 30.62
N LYS A 391 2.55 -8.87 31.93
CA LYS A 391 1.34 -9.27 32.67
C LYS A 391 0.66 -8.10 33.36
N VAL A 392 -0.68 -8.14 33.37
CA VAL A 392 -1.56 -7.23 34.09
C VAL A 392 -2.79 -7.98 34.60
N SER A 393 -3.32 -7.61 35.76
CA SER A 393 -4.48 -8.28 36.36
C SER A 393 -5.59 -7.32 36.70
N PHE A 394 -6.85 -7.78 36.51
CA PHE A 394 -8.09 -7.09 36.84
C PHE A 394 -8.98 -7.98 37.67
N GLU A 395 -9.69 -7.38 38.60
CA GLU A 395 -10.86 -8.03 39.23
C GLU A 395 -11.97 -8.07 38.16
N ALA A 396 -12.59 -9.21 37.94
CA ALA A 396 -13.60 -9.42 36.91
C ALA A 396 -14.63 -10.45 37.37
N ASN A 397 -15.83 -10.34 36.86
CA ASN A 397 -16.87 -11.36 36.97
C ASN A 397 -16.79 -12.29 35.76
N SER A 398 -17.45 -13.45 35.84
CA SER A 398 -17.62 -14.30 34.65
C SER A 398 -18.55 -13.61 33.64
N GLY A 399 -18.17 -13.62 32.36
CA GLY A 399 -18.96 -12.99 31.30
C GLY A 399 -18.10 -12.46 30.16
N ALA A 400 -18.73 -11.79 29.22
CA ALA A 400 -18.05 -11.12 28.13
C ALA A 400 -17.48 -9.77 28.58
N HIS A 401 -16.22 -9.53 28.27
CA HIS A 401 -15.50 -8.30 28.61
C HIS A 401 -14.78 -7.78 27.38
N THR A 402 -14.71 -6.45 27.26
CA THR A 402 -13.96 -5.77 26.21
C THR A 402 -12.61 -5.32 26.76
N ILE A 403 -11.54 -5.72 26.11
CA ILE A 403 -10.18 -5.39 26.50
C ILE A 403 -9.57 -4.46 25.46
N ALA A 404 -9.12 -3.29 25.89
CA ALA A 404 -8.36 -2.34 25.07
C ALA A 404 -6.87 -2.39 25.46
N VAL A 405 -5.99 -2.47 24.50
CA VAL A 405 -4.53 -2.52 24.69
C VAL A 405 -3.88 -1.40 23.89
N GLU A 406 -3.03 -0.63 24.56
CA GLU A 406 -2.20 0.42 23.97
C GLU A 406 -0.77 0.24 24.46
N ALA A 407 0.18 0.28 23.54
CA ALA A 407 1.60 0.17 23.87
C ALA A 407 2.43 1.05 22.95
N ASP A 408 3.47 1.64 23.50
CA ASP A 408 4.37 2.51 22.74
C ASP A 408 5.03 1.75 21.58
N GLY A 409 4.96 2.34 20.38
CA GLY A 409 5.44 1.71 19.13
C GLY A 409 4.49 0.68 18.52
N TYR A 410 3.25 0.53 19.02
CA TYR A 410 2.25 -0.44 18.52
C TYR A 410 0.90 0.23 18.27
N VAL A 411 0.13 -0.33 17.34
CA VAL A 411 -1.25 0.13 17.11
C VAL A 411 -2.12 -0.31 18.28
N PRO A 412 -2.89 0.59 18.92
CA PRO A 412 -3.91 0.22 19.88
C PRO A 412 -4.92 -0.75 19.25
N PHE A 413 -5.32 -1.76 20.00
CA PHE A 413 -6.32 -2.71 19.56
C PHE A 413 -7.28 -3.07 20.68
N THR A 414 -8.47 -3.53 20.29
CA THR A 414 -9.54 -3.96 21.21
C THR A 414 -9.99 -5.35 20.81
N PHE A 415 -10.26 -6.21 21.79
CA PHE A 415 -10.80 -7.54 21.59
C PHE A 415 -11.79 -7.91 22.68
N GLU A 416 -12.66 -8.87 22.40
CA GLU A 416 -13.60 -9.41 23.39
C GLU A 416 -13.06 -10.73 23.96
N VAL A 417 -13.26 -10.94 25.24
CA VAL A 417 -12.92 -12.16 25.96
C VAL A 417 -14.08 -12.59 26.83
N THR A 418 -14.35 -13.89 26.90
CA THR A 418 -15.30 -14.47 27.85
C THR A 418 -14.50 -15.09 28.99
N LEU A 419 -14.69 -14.60 30.21
CA LEU A 419 -14.04 -15.03 31.44
C LEU A 419 -14.87 -16.05 32.21
#